data_8f05ddd85ba4f7432aff306a14df7263
#
_entry.id   8f05ddd85ba4f7432aff306a14df7263
#
_cell.length_a   1.000
_cell.length_b   1.000
_cell.length_c   1.000
_cell.angle_alpha   90.00
_cell.angle_beta   90.00
_cell.angle_gamma   90.00
#
_symmetry.space_group_name_H-M   'P 1'
#
loop_
_entity.id
_entity.type
_entity.pdbx_description
1 polymer ?
#
loop_
_entity_poly.entity_id
_entity_poly.type
_entity_poly.pdbx_seq_one_letter_code
_entity_poly.pdbx_strand_id
1 'polypeptide(L)'
;MPTAAPLAARAIALAICGALALAASAALAEDKPAADKSKSDASAPKRNVIGSYGDWAVYDTGSGKEKVCYVAAKPQQRDPDDLKRDPGYAFISERPAEGARNEVSFIMGFDVGAPGAEPDSDSKDKKDSKDKKKTKLVAPTAEIGDSSFELMAKGANLWLKNAAQESALVAEMRKNKTLIVKATSKKGNLTTDSYSLSGFAQALDRALKDCPSGG
;
A
#
# COMPACT_ATOMS: atom_id res chain seq x y z
N MET A 1 -42.26 5.40 -48.14
CA MET A 1 -43.18 6.47 -48.67
C MET A 1 -43.12 7.62 -47.73
N PRO A 2 -43.18 8.76 -48.29
CA PRO A 2 -42.18 9.80 -48.22
C PRO A 2 -42.66 10.94 -47.36
N THR A 3 -41.92 11.97 -47.04
CA THR A 3 -41.64 13.24 -47.68
C THR A 3 -40.93 14.12 -46.70
N ALA A 4 -39.80 14.61 -46.92
CA ALA A 4 -39.42 15.81 -47.68
C ALA A 4 -39.47 17.12 -46.83
N ALA A 5 -38.31 17.76 -46.79
CA ALA A 5 -38.04 19.12 -46.31
C ALA A 5 -38.80 20.22 -47.13
N PRO A 6 -38.73 21.53 -46.84
CA PRO A 6 -37.51 22.27 -47.19
C PRO A 6 -37.18 23.55 -46.34
N LEU A 7 -35.97 24.00 -46.44
CA LEU A 7 -35.38 25.33 -46.71
C LEU A 7 -36.23 26.62 -46.44
N ALA A 8 -35.63 27.58 -45.77
CA ALA A 8 -35.51 28.95 -46.31
C ALA A 8 -34.47 29.80 -45.55
N ALA A 9 -33.55 30.31 -46.27
CA ALA A 9 -32.57 31.35 -45.97
C ALA A 9 -33.17 32.77 -46.02
N ARG A 10 -32.46 33.74 -45.39
CA ARG A 10 -32.28 35.17 -45.77
C ARG A 10 -31.56 35.86 -44.62
N ALA A 11 -30.38 36.24 -44.64
CA ALA A 11 -29.58 37.28 -45.28
C ALA A 11 -30.07 38.76 -45.05
N ILE A 12 -29.06 39.62 -44.84
CA ILE A 12 -28.97 41.09 -44.96
C ILE A 12 -28.81 41.76 -43.57
N ALA A 13 -27.78 42.45 -43.25
CA ALA A 13 -26.69 43.26 -43.75
C ALA A 13 -26.49 44.50 -42.85
N LEU A 14 -25.24 44.85 -42.63
CA LEU A 14 -24.63 46.17 -42.40
C LEU A 14 -25.19 47.13 -41.32
N ALA A 15 -24.36 47.54 -40.38
CA ALA A 15 -23.90 48.92 -40.28
C ALA A 15 -22.74 49.09 -39.28
N ILE A 16 -21.79 49.82 -39.70
CA ILE A 16 -20.56 50.34 -39.14
C ILE A 16 -20.86 51.38 -38.07
N CYS A 17 -20.18 51.40 -36.94
CA CYS A 17 -19.66 52.61 -36.32
C CYS A 17 -18.68 52.29 -35.20
N GLY A 18 -17.51 52.88 -35.29
CA GLY A 18 -16.42 52.69 -34.37
C GLY A 18 -16.53 53.48 -33.06
N ALA A 19 -15.87 53.00 -32.05
CA ALA A 19 -15.31 53.77 -30.97
C ALA A 19 -14.13 53.00 -30.34
N LEU A 20 -12.96 53.64 -30.36
CA LEU A 20 -11.81 53.24 -29.56
C LEU A 20 -12.14 53.26 -28.08
N ALA A 21 -11.94 52.14 -27.39
CA ALA A 21 -11.80 52.16 -25.95
C ALA A 21 -10.64 51.24 -25.59
N LEU A 22 -9.58 51.81 -25.01
CA LEU A 22 -8.51 51.10 -24.34
C LEU A 22 -9.12 50.24 -23.21
N ALA A 23 -9.00 48.97 -23.32
CA ALA A 23 -9.30 48.07 -22.19
C ALA A 23 -8.00 47.34 -21.82
N ALA A 24 -7.56 47.56 -20.62
CA ALA A 24 -6.45 46.90 -19.96
C ALA A 24 -6.67 45.39 -19.95
N SER A 25 -5.74 44.66 -20.49
CA SER A 25 -5.70 43.19 -20.41
C SER A 25 -5.33 42.77 -18.98
N ALA A 26 -6.32 42.36 -18.19
CA ALA A 26 -6.10 41.61 -16.99
C ALA A 26 -5.72 40.17 -17.43
N ALA A 27 -4.45 39.85 -17.31
CA ALA A 27 -3.98 38.47 -17.45
C ALA A 27 -4.54 37.66 -16.28
N LEU A 28 -5.52 36.79 -16.58
CA LEU A 28 -5.90 35.69 -15.70
C LEU A 28 -4.73 34.71 -15.73
N ALA A 29 -3.94 34.71 -14.65
CA ALA A 29 -2.99 33.65 -14.38
C ALA A 29 -3.82 32.39 -14.07
N GLU A 30 -3.83 31.43 -14.99
CA GLU A 30 -4.25 30.06 -14.73
C GLU A 30 -3.25 29.47 -13.71
N ASP A 31 -3.74 29.31 -12.51
CA ASP A 31 -3.04 28.62 -11.42
C ASP A 31 -3.00 27.12 -11.78
N LYS A 32 -1.94 26.74 -12.49
CA LYS A 32 -1.61 25.35 -12.77
C LYS A 32 -1.20 24.70 -11.44
N PRO A 33 -1.89 23.65 -10.96
CA PRO A 33 -1.45 22.97 -9.77
C PRO A 33 0.00 22.51 -9.95
N ALA A 34 0.88 23.03 -9.11
CA ALA A 34 2.27 22.59 -9.04
C ALA A 34 2.23 21.10 -8.69
N ALA A 35 2.64 20.27 -9.65
CA ALA A 35 2.97 18.88 -9.37
C ALA A 35 4.07 18.90 -8.33
N ASP A 36 3.74 18.47 -7.13
CA ASP A 36 4.67 18.22 -6.04
C ASP A 36 5.72 17.23 -6.56
N LYS A 37 6.86 17.76 -6.95
CA LYS A 37 8.05 16.98 -7.23
C LYS A 37 8.56 16.49 -5.89
N SER A 38 7.97 15.41 -5.38
CA SER A 38 8.58 14.56 -4.38
C SER A 38 10.05 14.38 -4.80
N LYS A 39 10.97 14.96 -4.02
CA LYS A 39 12.40 14.72 -4.17
C LYS A 39 12.61 13.22 -4.00
N SER A 40 12.73 12.51 -5.12
CA SER A 40 13.19 11.14 -5.12
C SER A 40 14.60 11.16 -4.55
N ASP A 41 14.76 10.56 -3.39
CA ASP A 41 16.06 10.34 -2.75
C ASP A 41 16.95 9.58 -3.75
N ALA A 42 18.00 10.24 -4.24
CA ALA A 42 18.84 9.76 -5.33
C ALA A 42 19.71 8.53 -4.95
N SER A 43 19.53 7.99 -3.73
CA SER A 43 20.29 6.86 -3.19
C SER A 43 19.52 5.55 -3.10
N ALA A 44 18.20 5.55 -3.26
CA ALA A 44 17.42 4.31 -3.21
C ALA A 44 17.58 3.52 -4.52
N PRO A 45 17.89 2.21 -4.49
CA PRO A 45 17.99 1.41 -5.69
C PRO A 45 16.67 1.45 -6.47
N LYS A 46 16.77 1.63 -7.79
CA LYS A 46 15.59 1.68 -8.67
C LYS A 46 14.84 0.36 -8.57
N ARG A 47 13.56 0.45 -8.26
CA ARG A 47 12.63 -0.69 -8.24
C ARG A 47 11.93 -0.77 -9.58
N ASN A 48 11.95 -1.95 -10.20
CA ASN A 48 11.22 -2.20 -11.43
C ASN A 48 10.01 -3.09 -11.12
N VAL A 49 8.86 -2.76 -11.69
CA VAL A 49 7.70 -3.65 -11.68
C VAL A 49 7.89 -4.65 -12.81
N ILE A 50 8.01 -5.94 -12.50
CA ILE A 50 8.24 -7.01 -13.47
C ILE A 50 7.01 -7.90 -13.71
N GLY A 51 5.91 -7.62 -13.02
CA GLY A 51 4.63 -8.29 -13.21
C GLY A 51 3.58 -7.84 -12.21
N SER A 52 2.31 -8.13 -12.53
CA SER A 52 1.17 -7.96 -11.64
C SER A 52 0.22 -9.13 -11.82
N TYR A 53 -0.25 -9.70 -10.72
CA TYR A 53 -1.10 -10.89 -10.67
C TYR A 53 -2.16 -10.69 -9.60
N GLY A 54 -3.42 -10.50 -9.99
CA GLY A 54 -4.48 -10.18 -9.05
C GLY A 54 -4.14 -8.97 -8.18
N ASP A 55 -4.11 -9.18 -6.86
CA ASP A 55 -3.82 -8.13 -5.88
C ASP A 55 -2.32 -7.99 -5.54
N TRP A 56 -1.44 -8.76 -6.20
CA TRP A 56 0.00 -8.82 -5.95
C TRP A 56 0.80 -8.29 -7.13
N ALA A 57 1.75 -7.41 -6.86
CA ALA A 57 2.73 -6.94 -7.82
C ALA A 57 4.11 -7.55 -7.52
N VAL A 58 4.88 -7.82 -8.58
CA VAL A 58 6.23 -8.38 -8.52
C VAL A 58 7.23 -7.29 -8.87
N TYR A 59 8.24 -7.19 -8.07
CA TYR A 59 9.30 -6.19 -8.20
C TYR A 59 10.67 -6.86 -8.24
N ASP A 60 11.61 -6.21 -8.92
CA ASP A 60 13.02 -6.46 -8.73
C ASP A 60 13.78 -5.17 -8.41
N THR A 61 14.95 -5.33 -7.81
CA THR A 61 15.91 -4.26 -7.56
C THR A 61 17.32 -4.84 -7.58
N GLY A 62 18.30 -3.99 -7.83
CA GLY A 62 19.68 -4.44 -7.98
C GLY A 62 19.93 -5.15 -9.31
N SER A 63 21.09 -5.78 -9.45
CA SER A 63 21.50 -6.54 -10.63
C SER A 63 22.54 -7.60 -10.28
N GLY A 64 22.69 -8.60 -11.16
CA GLY A 64 23.65 -9.67 -10.95
C GLY A 64 23.43 -10.39 -9.63
N LYS A 65 24.50 -10.57 -8.84
CA LYS A 65 24.44 -11.25 -7.54
C LYS A 65 23.64 -10.49 -6.48
N GLU A 66 23.56 -9.15 -6.58
CA GLU A 66 22.84 -8.30 -5.64
C GLU A 66 21.35 -8.14 -6.01
N LYS A 67 20.86 -8.91 -6.99
CA LYS A 67 19.44 -8.85 -7.39
C LYS A 67 18.54 -9.37 -6.28
N VAL A 68 17.53 -8.58 -5.95
CA VAL A 68 16.47 -8.92 -5.01
C VAL A 68 15.13 -8.90 -5.75
N CYS A 69 14.33 -9.94 -5.60
CA CYS A 69 12.95 -9.97 -6.07
C CYS A 69 12.01 -10.00 -4.87
N TYR A 70 10.88 -9.34 -5.01
CA TYR A 70 9.84 -9.43 -3.99
C TYR A 70 8.46 -9.27 -4.59
N VAL A 71 7.48 -9.82 -3.92
CA VAL A 71 6.08 -9.59 -4.21
C VAL A 71 5.49 -8.71 -3.12
N ALA A 72 4.58 -7.81 -3.49
CA ALA A 72 3.94 -6.92 -2.54
C ALA A 72 2.46 -6.74 -2.84
N ALA A 73 1.68 -6.60 -1.76
CA ALA A 73 0.26 -6.27 -1.83
C ALA A 73 -0.11 -5.23 -0.77
N LYS A 74 -1.19 -4.49 -1.05
CA LYS A 74 -1.86 -3.64 -0.05
C LYS A 74 -2.98 -4.45 0.60
N PRO A 75 -3.32 -4.17 1.86
CA PRO A 75 -4.50 -4.76 2.46
C PRO A 75 -5.77 -4.28 1.73
N GLN A 76 -6.72 -5.17 1.54
CA GLN A 76 -8.03 -4.87 0.97
C GLN A 76 -8.96 -4.22 1.99
N GLN A 77 -8.77 -4.57 3.26
CA GLN A 77 -9.52 -4.02 4.38
C GLN A 77 -8.58 -3.73 5.54
N ARG A 78 -8.81 -2.62 6.20
CA ARG A 78 -8.05 -2.16 7.36
C ARG A 78 -9.00 -1.71 8.46
N ASP A 79 -8.99 -2.42 9.57
CA ASP A 79 -9.88 -2.20 10.69
C ASP A 79 -9.09 -1.73 11.92
N PRO A 80 -9.54 -0.69 12.65
CA PRO A 80 -10.62 0.22 12.31
C PRO A 80 -10.29 1.09 11.08
N ASP A 81 -11.31 1.37 10.26
CA ASP A 81 -11.17 2.12 9.00
C ASP A 81 -11.02 3.64 9.20
N ASP A 82 -11.53 4.15 10.32
CA ASP A 82 -11.42 5.55 10.73
C ASP A 82 -10.06 5.92 11.35
N LEU A 83 -9.22 4.92 11.66
CA LEU A 83 -7.90 5.15 12.24
C LEU A 83 -6.94 5.73 11.18
N LYS A 84 -6.49 6.97 11.40
CA LYS A 84 -5.48 7.60 10.55
C LYS A 84 -4.13 6.90 10.70
N ARG A 85 -3.66 6.27 9.62
CA ARG A 85 -2.38 5.56 9.55
C ARG A 85 -1.83 5.59 8.12
N ASP A 86 -0.53 5.53 8.00
CA ASP A 86 0.15 5.47 6.71
C ASP A 86 -0.22 4.17 5.95
N PRO A 87 0.03 4.09 4.64
CA PRO A 87 -0.22 2.89 3.87
C PRO A 87 0.44 1.64 4.47
N GLY A 88 -0.31 0.53 4.47
CA GLY A 88 0.17 -0.78 4.86
C GLY A 88 0.55 -1.63 3.66
N TYR A 89 1.46 -2.59 3.86
CA TYR A 89 1.91 -3.52 2.82
C TYR A 89 2.30 -4.86 3.42
N ALA A 90 2.09 -5.93 2.66
CA ALA A 90 2.71 -7.23 2.86
C ALA A 90 3.78 -7.46 1.79
N PHE A 91 4.90 -8.04 2.18
CA PHE A 91 6.01 -8.38 1.28
C PHE A 91 6.45 -9.82 1.50
N ILE A 92 6.79 -10.51 0.40
CA ILE A 92 7.57 -11.73 0.45
C ILE A 92 8.79 -11.52 -0.42
N SER A 93 9.97 -11.60 0.17
CA SER A 93 11.25 -11.25 -0.45
C SER A 93 12.14 -12.45 -0.68
N GLU A 94 12.82 -12.43 -1.82
CA GLU A 94 13.82 -13.39 -2.26
C GLU A 94 15.16 -12.68 -2.42
N ARG A 95 16.12 -12.98 -1.57
CA ARG A 95 17.48 -12.43 -1.58
C ARG A 95 18.52 -13.53 -1.75
N PRO A 96 18.76 -14.00 -3.00
CA PRO A 96 19.64 -15.14 -3.27
C PRO A 96 21.05 -14.97 -2.72
N ALA A 97 21.62 -13.75 -2.81
CA ALA A 97 22.97 -13.47 -2.30
C ALA A 97 23.11 -13.64 -0.78
N GLU A 98 22.02 -13.45 -0.05
CA GLU A 98 21.97 -13.61 1.41
C GLU A 98 21.47 -14.99 1.83
N GLY A 99 21.09 -15.84 0.87
CA GLY A 99 20.45 -17.13 1.13
C GLY A 99 19.03 -16.99 1.71
N ALA A 100 18.45 -15.78 1.75
CA ALA A 100 17.13 -15.54 2.29
C ALA A 100 16.05 -15.88 1.26
N ARG A 101 15.11 -16.72 1.67
CA ARG A 101 13.98 -17.19 0.87
C ARG A 101 12.68 -17.06 1.63
N ASN A 102 11.63 -16.66 0.91
CA ASN A 102 10.30 -16.52 1.47
C ASN A 102 10.26 -15.58 2.70
N GLU A 103 11.16 -14.61 2.80
CA GLU A 103 11.15 -13.69 3.94
C GLU A 103 9.87 -12.88 3.92
N VAL A 104 9.05 -13.06 4.95
CA VAL A 104 7.74 -12.41 5.08
C VAL A 104 7.87 -11.20 6.00
N SER A 105 7.41 -10.04 5.51
CA SER A 105 7.35 -8.83 6.30
C SER A 105 6.09 -8.01 6.01
N PHE A 106 5.71 -7.18 7.00
CA PHE A 106 4.56 -6.29 6.87
C PHE A 106 4.93 -4.88 7.31
N ILE A 107 4.35 -3.88 6.66
CA ILE A 107 4.37 -2.49 7.09
C ILE A 107 2.97 -2.14 7.56
N MET A 108 2.83 -1.71 8.82
CA MET A 108 1.54 -1.44 9.44
C MET A 108 1.09 0.02 9.29
N GLY A 109 2.00 0.92 8.90
CA GLY A 109 1.72 2.35 8.78
C GLY A 109 1.56 3.07 10.12
N PHE A 110 2.01 2.45 11.22
CA PHE A 110 2.08 3.02 12.57
C PHE A 110 3.11 2.24 13.40
N ASP A 111 3.62 2.85 14.45
CA ASP A 111 4.51 2.17 15.40
C ASP A 111 3.74 1.12 16.20
N VAL A 112 4.15 -0.13 16.08
CA VAL A 112 3.60 -1.26 16.81
C VAL A 112 4.13 -1.26 18.24
N GLY A 113 3.25 -1.48 19.21
CA GLY A 113 3.60 -1.53 20.61
C GLY A 113 4.25 -2.86 21.01
N ALA A 114 5.13 -2.82 21.98
CA ALA A 114 5.76 -4.02 22.51
C ALA A 114 4.75 -4.90 23.28
N PRO A 115 4.70 -6.22 23.03
CA PRO A 115 3.79 -7.11 23.75
C PRO A 115 3.96 -7.00 25.28
N GLY A 116 2.84 -6.89 25.98
CA GLY A 116 2.82 -6.78 27.44
C GLY A 116 3.12 -5.39 28.00
N ALA A 117 3.52 -4.43 27.17
CA ALA A 117 3.67 -3.04 27.58
C ALA A 117 2.31 -2.37 27.83
N GLU A 118 2.33 -1.26 28.56
CA GLU A 118 1.17 -0.38 28.66
C GLU A 118 1.13 0.58 27.46
N PRO A 119 -0.06 0.99 27.00
CA PRO A 119 -0.19 2.00 25.96
C PRO A 119 0.43 3.34 26.38
N ASP A 120 1.04 4.04 25.40
CA ASP A 120 1.57 5.38 25.60
C ASP A 120 0.45 6.36 26.02
N SER A 121 0.69 7.13 27.09
CA SER A 121 -0.32 8.00 27.71
C SER A 121 -0.50 9.37 27.01
N ASP A 122 0.21 9.63 25.93
CA ASP A 122 0.23 10.94 25.23
C ASP A 122 -1.00 11.25 24.37
N SER A 123 -2.05 10.44 24.41
CA SER A 123 -3.28 10.75 23.71
C SER A 123 -4.02 11.89 24.42
N LYS A 124 -4.00 13.10 23.85
CA LYS A 124 -4.77 14.27 24.28
C LYS A 124 -6.31 14.08 24.20
N ASP A 125 -6.78 12.92 23.84
CA ASP A 125 -8.19 12.57 23.77
C ASP A 125 -8.69 11.99 25.09
N LYS A 126 -8.41 12.70 26.20
CA LYS A 126 -9.05 12.47 27.49
C LYS A 126 -10.40 13.18 27.51
N LYS A 127 -11.40 12.68 26.79
CA LYS A 127 -12.81 12.92 27.15
C LYS A 127 -13.51 11.57 27.29
N ASP A 128 -13.95 11.33 28.52
CA ASP A 128 -14.93 10.35 28.93
C ASP A 128 -14.64 8.84 28.68
N SER A 129 -13.74 8.28 29.48
CA SER A 129 -13.78 6.82 29.73
C SER A 129 -13.26 6.52 31.14
N LYS A 130 -14.15 6.56 32.12
CA LYS A 130 -13.85 6.19 33.51
C LYS A 130 -13.57 4.70 33.72
N ASP A 131 -13.69 3.84 32.67
CA ASP A 131 -13.59 2.38 32.80
C ASP A 131 -12.75 1.71 31.68
N LYS A 132 -11.72 2.37 31.14
CA LYS A 132 -10.77 1.62 30.28
C LYS A 132 -9.83 0.83 31.22
N LYS A 133 -10.20 -0.43 31.48
CA LYS A 133 -9.28 -1.47 31.95
C LYS A 133 -8.01 -1.36 31.14
N LYS A 134 -6.86 -1.06 31.78
CA LYS A 134 -5.55 -0.97 31.10
C LYS A 134 -5.28 -2.31 30.41
N THR A 135 -5.58 -2.39 29.12
CA THR A 135 -5.36 -3.59 28.34
C THR A 135 -3.91 -3.58 27.89
N LYS A 136 -3.15 -4.57 28.34
CA LYS A 136 -1.77 -4.75 27.86
C LYS A 136 -1.75 -4.94 26.35
N LEU A 137 -0.71 -4.41 25.71
CA LEU A 137 -0.53 -4.55 24.27
C LEU A 137 -0.35 -6.03 23.89
N VAL A 138 -1.04 -6.45 22.83
CA VAL A 138 -1.05 -7.86 22.37
C VAL A 138 0.07 -8.06 21.37
N ALA A 139 0.67 -9.26 21.37
CA ALA A 139 1.67 -9.64 20.37
C ALA A 139 1.03 -9.61 18.97
N PRO A 140 1.74 -9.09 17.96
CA PRO A 140 1.24 -9.12 16.60
C PRO A 140 1.25 -10.56 16.03
N THR A 141 0.25 -10.86 15.20
CA THR A 141 0.07 -12.19 14.57
C THR A 141 -0.25 -12.07 13.09
N ALA A 142 0.13 -13.10 12.32
CA ALA A 142 -0.37 -13.39 10.99
C ALA A 142 -1.25 -14.63 11.07
N GLU A 143 -2.52 -14.52 10.67
CA GLU A 143 -3.51 -15.59 10.76
C GLU A 143 -3.97 -15.98 9.35
N ILE A 144 -4.04 -17.29 9.08
CA ILE A 144 -4.42 -17.82 7.79
C ILE A 144 -5.03 -19.22 7.93
N GLY A 145 -6.26 -19.40 7.45
CA GLY A 145 -7.03 -20.60 7.73
C GLY A 145 -7.13 -20.82 9.24
N ASP A 146 -6.72 -21.99 9.69
CA ASP A 146 -6.67 -22.36 11.11
C ASP A 146 -5.29 -22.14 11.74
N SER A 147 -4.34 -21.58 11.00
CA SER A 147 -2.97 -21.36 11.44
C SER A 147 -2.75 -19.93 11.94
N SER A 148 -1.93 -19.77 12.96
CA SER A 148 -1.51 -18.48 13.50
C SER A 148 0.01 -18.47 13.71
N PHE A 149 0.66 -17.39 13.27
CA PHE A 149 2.09 -17.18 13.33
C PHE A 149 2.40 -15.95 14.16
N GLU A 150 3.27 -16.08 15.15
CA GLU A 150 3.72 -14.95 15.95
C GLU A 150 4.65 -14.04 15.15
N LEU A 151 4.44 -12.74 15.27
CA LEU A 151 5.28 -11.73 14.66
C LEU A 151 6.08 -10.95 15.71
N MET A 152 7.21 -10.41 15.30
CA MET A 152 8.00 -9.44 16.06
C MET A 152 7.95 -8.08 15.38
N ALA A 153 7.98 -7.02 16.16
CA ALA A 153 7.86 -5.66 15.67
C ALA A 153 9.15 -4.84 15.89
N LYS A 154 9.46 -3.98 14.91
CA LYS A 154 10.45 -2.90 15.05
C LYS A 154 9.91 -1.66 14.35
N GLY A 155 9.47 -0.66 15.12
CA GLY A 155 8.75 0.50 14.60
C GLY A 155 7.44 0.07 13.95
N ALA A 156 7.24 0.45 12.69
CA ALA A 156 6.05 0.10 11.91
C ALA A 156 6.14 -1.24 11.16
N ASN A 157 7.26 -1.95 11.28
CA ASN A 157 7.51 -3.17 10.52
C ASN A 157 7.34 -4.41 11.39
N LEU A 158 6.84 -5.48 10.77
CA LEU A 158 6.67 -6.80 11.38
C LEU A 158 7.38 -7.86 10.55
N TRP A 159 7.94 -8.86 11.25
CA TRP A 159 8.54 -10.08 10.66
C TRP A 159 8.06 -11.28 11.46
N LEU A 160 8.21 -12.48 10.91
CA LEU A 160 8.00 -13.69 11.69
C LEU A 160 8.99 -13.73 12.86
N LYS A 161 8.49 -14.01 14.04
CA LYS A 161 9.31 -14.20 15.25
C LYS A 161 10.24 -15.40 15.12
N ASN A 162 9.80 -16.43 14.39
CA ASN A 162 10.59 -17.62 14.05
C ASN A 162 10.71 -17.72 12.53
N ALA A 163 11.85 -17.30 11.97
CA ALA A 163 12.13 -17.35 10.55
C ALA A 163 11.99 -18.77 9.92
N ALA A 164 12.19 -19.83 10.70
CA ALA A 164 11.97 -21.19 10.22
C ALA A 164 10.49 -21.48 9.82
N GLN A 165 9.55 -20.64 10.24
CA GLN A 165 8.13 -20.75 9.89
C GLN A 165 7.75 -19.98 8.62
N GLU A 166 8.65 -19.22 7.99
CA GLU A 166 8.36 -18.43 6.79
C GLU A 166 7.84 -19.30 5.65
N SER A 167 8.53 -20.39 5.36
CA SER A 167 8.11 -21.33 4.32
C SER A 167 6.73 -21.96 4.63
N ALA A 168 6.42 -22.19 5.91
CA ALA A 168 5.11 -22.73 6.31
C ALA A 168 4.01 -21.69 6.09
N LEU A 169 4.23 -20.42 6.50
CA LEU A 169 3.29 -19.35 6.23
C LEU A 169 3.05 -19.17 4.72
N VAL A 170 4.13 -19.12 3.92
CA VAL A 170 4.04 -18.98 2.47
C VAL A 170 3.30 -20.17 1.83
N ALA A 171 3.51 -21.39 2.34
CA ALA A 171 2.75 -22.57 1.87
C ALA A 171 1.26 -22.45 2.17
N GLU A 172 0.87 -21.91 3.33
CA GLU A 172 -0.53 -21.62 3.64
C GLU A 172 -1.08 -20.47 2.79
N MET A 173 -0.29 -19.42 2.50
CA MET A 173 -0.71 -18.33 1.60
C MET A 173 -1.03 -18.83 0.19
N ARG A 174 -0.36 -19.87 -0.30
CA ARG A 174 -0.64 -20.47 -1.61
C ARG A 174 -1.97 -21.22 -1.68
N LYS A 175 -2.52 -21.66 -0.55
CA LYS A 175 -3.73 -22.51 -0.47
C LYS A 175 -4.98 -21.73 -0.07
N ASN A 176 -4.80 -20.62 0.63
CA ASN A 176 -5.88 -19.85 1.22
C ASN A 176 -6.25 -18.63 0.36
N LYS A 177 -7.36 -17.98 0.71
CA LYS A 177 -7.85 -16.79 -0.01
C LYS A 177 -7.52 -15.47 0.68
N THR A 178 -7.28 -15.51 1.99
CA THR A 178 -7.10 -14.32 2.82
C THR A 178 -6.04 -14.57 3.88
N LEU A 179 -5.18 -13.58 4.06
CA LEU A 179 -4.23 -13.47 5.17
C LEU A 179 -4.67 -12.31 6.05
N ILE A 180 -4.72 -12.51 7.35
CA ILE A 180 -5.09 -11.49 8.34
C ILE A 180 -3.87 -11.17 9.21
N VAL A 181 -3.53 -9.90 9.31
CA VAL A 181 -2.44 -9.42 10.17
C VAL A 181 -3.04 -8.56 11.26
N LYS A 182 -2.78 -8.94 12.52
CA LYS A 182 -3.23 -8.20 13.70
C LYS A 182 -2.05 -7.58 14.42
N ALA A 183 -2.19 -6.35 14.84
CA ALA A 183 -1.18 -5.65 15.63
C ALA A 183 -1.82 -4.61 16.54
N THR A 184 -1.17 -4.30 17.66
CA THR A 184 -1.60 -3.22 18.53
C THR A 184 -0.61 -2.07 18.41
N SER A 185 -1.09 -0.85 18.15
CA SER A 185 -0.24 0.33 18.11
C SER A 185 0.32 0.67 19.50
N LYS A 186 1.40 1.44 19.58
CA LYS A 186 1.90 1.98 20.87
C LYS A 186 0.82 2.73 21.66
N LYS A 187 -0.17 3.31 20.98
CA LYS A 187 -1.31 4.01 21.60
C LYS A 187 -2.42 3.07 22.09
N GLY A 188 -2.27 1.75 21.93
CA GLY A 188 -3.24 0.77 22.37
C GLY A 188 -4.38 0.47 21.40
N ASN A 189 -4.33 0.97 20.16
CA ASN A 189 -5.34 0.64 19.14
C ASN A 189 -5.02 -0.74 18.55
N LEU A 190 -5.91 -1.71 18.75
CA LEU A 190 -5.85 -2.99 18.05
C LEU A 190 -6.26 -2.77 16.60
N THR A 191 -5.49 -3.30 15.68
CA THR A 191 -5.74 -3.20 14.24
C THR A 191 -5.74 -4.57 13.59
N THR A 192 -6.52 -4.69 12.52
CA THR A 192 -6.61 -5.87 11.67
C THR A 192 -6.49 -5.44 10.22
N ASP A 193 -5.47 -5.92 9.52
CA ASP A 193 -5.28 -5.69 8.08
C ASP A 193 -5.53 -7.02 7.35
N SER A 194 -6.47 -7.04 6.39
CA SER A 194 -6.84 -8.23 5.62
C SER A 194 -6.30 -8.11 4.20
N TYR A 195 -5.51 -9.09 3.78
CA TYR A 195 -4.89 -9.17 2.46
C TYR A 195 -5.56 -10.28 1.64
N SER A 196 -5.98 -9.94 0.42
CA SER A 196 -6.39 -10.94 -0.56
C SER A 196 -5.17 -11.71 -1.06
N LEU A 197 -5.30 -13.01 -1.21
CA LEU A 197 -4.26 -13.89 -1.78
C LEU A 197 -4.52 -14.23 -3.25
N SER A 198 -5.46 -13.51 -3.88
CA SER A 198 -5.71 -13.60 -5.32
C SER A 198 -4.46 -13.21 -6.11
N GLY A 199 -3.92 -14.14 -6.89
CA GLY A 199 -2.72 -13.92 -7.69
C GLY A 199 -1.40 -14.09 -6.94
N PHE A 200 -1.42 -14.35 -5.62
CA PHE A 200 -0.22 -14.51 -4.81
C PHE A 200 0.73 -15.61 -5.34
N ALA A 201 0.18 -16.80 -5.60
CA ALA A 201 0.98 -17.94 -6.07
C ALA A 201 1.72 -17.62 -7.37
N GLN A 202 1.02 -17.04 -8.36
CA GLN A 202 1.60 -16.65 -9.64
C GLN A 202 2.65 -15.54 -9.49
N ALA A 203 2.39 -14.55 -8.61
CA ALA A 203 3.34 -13.49 -8.32
C ALA A 203 4.62 -14.05 -7.71
N LEU A 204 4.50 -14.91 -6.71
CA LEU A 204 5.66 -15.53 -6.07
C LEU A 204 6.45 -16.44 -7.04
N ASP A 205 5.78 -17.23 -7.87
CA ASP A 205 6.44 -18.06 -8.88
C ASP A 205 7.23 -17.21 -9.88
N ARG A 206 6.71 -16.03 -10.24
CA ARG A 206 7.44 -15.07 -11.06
C ARG A 206 8.67 -14.52 -10.35
N ALA A 207 8.57 -14.13 -9.08
CA ALA A 207 9.71 -13.66 -8.29
C ALA A 207 10.81 -14.73 -8.17
N LEU A 208 10.43 -15.97 -7.87
CA LEU A 208 11.34 -17.11 -7.77
C LEU A 208 12.05 -17.42 -9.11
N LYS A 209 11.36 -17.25 -10.24
CA LYS A 209 11.94 -17.42 -11.56
C LYS A 209 12.98 -16.35 -11.89
N ASP A 210 12.73 -15.11 -11.50
CA ASP A 210 13.62 -13.99 -11.79
C ASP A 210 14.80 -13.86 -10.81
N CYS A 211 14.64 -14.41 -9.60
CA CYS A 211 15.66 -14.52 -8.56
C CYS A 211 15.83 -16.00 -8.14
N PRO A 212 16.38 -16.87 -9.02
CA PRO A 212 16.58 -18.27 -8.67
C PRO A 212 17.56 -18.40 -7.51
N SER A 213 17.45 -19.50 -6.76
CA SER A 213 18.48 -19.87 -5.77
C SER A 213 19.81 -19.90 -6.48
N GLY A 214 20.83 -19.28 -5.91
CA GLY A 214 22.18 -19.42 -6.41
C GLY A 214 22.54 -20.90 -6.46
N GLY A 215 22.97 -21.40 -7.63
CA GLY A 215 23.58 -22.70 -7.78
C GLY A 215 24.97 -22.69 -7.15
#